data_af53cb4f50d2807f10e94b047b9bd83e
#
_entry.id   af53cb4f50d2807f10e94b047b9bd83e
#
_cell.length_a   1.000
_cell.length_b   1.000
_cell.length_c   1.000
_cell.angle_alpha   90.00
_cell.angle_beta   90.00
_cell.angle_gamma   90.00
#
_symmetry.space_group_name_H-M   'P 1'
#
loop_
_entity.id
_entity.type
_entity.pdbx_description
1 polymer ?
#
loop_
_entity_poly.entity_id
_entity_poly.type
_entity_poly.pdbx_seq_one_letter_code
_entity_poly.pdbx_strand_id
1 'polypeptide(L)'
;MLFRSACGRICAHGAPVITDHKAKIDHDKCVGCGRCLAVCPKDAISADYADSVAMLNYKMAEYSLAVCQNRPCFHVSLICDVSPNCDCHPENDIPILPNIGMLASFDPVALDQACADLCNQATPVESSVLGKNIAHAHEHHEECDHDHFHMTHPDTEWKSCIEHAVKIGLGTNEYDLETI
;
A
#
# COMPACT_ATOMS: atom_id res chain seq x y z
N MET A 1 -25.38 19.99 18.49
CA MET A 1 -25.27 20.18 17.03
C MET A 1 -23.87 20.62 16.55
N LEU A 2 -22.82 20.37 17.30
CA LEU A 2 -21.45 20.90 17.02
C LEU A 2 -20.58 20.04 16.11
N PHE A 3 -21.03 18.84 15.70
CA PHE A 3 -20.21 17.90 14.93
C PHE A 3 -20.51 17.86 13.41
N ARG A 4 -21.57 18.55 12.98
CA ARG A 4 -21.85 18.67 11.54
C ARG A 4 -20.89 19.72 10.96
N SER A 5 -20.17 19.35 9.91
CA SER A 5 -19.19 20.18 9.19
C SER A 5 -17.74 20.17 9.71
N ALA A 6 -17.34 19.20 10.54
CA ALA A 6 -15.93 19.07 10.91
C ALA A 6 -15.01 18.97 9.68
N CYS A 7 -15.45 18.25 8.63
CA CYS A 7 -14.76 18.14 7.36
C CYS A 7 -14.52 19.51 6.67
N GLY A 8 -15.52 20.39 6.69
CA GLY A 8 -15.38 21.75 6.12
C GLY A 8 -14.41 22.63 6.91
N ARG A 9 -14.39 22.48 8.25
CA ARG A 9 -13.48 23.27 9.10
C ARG A 9 -12.02 22.85 9.02
N ILE A 10 -11.76 21.54 8.84
CA ILE A 10 -10.39 21.01 8.78
C ILE A 10 -9.76 21.19 7.39
N CYS A 11 -10.57 21.38 6.36
CA CYS A 11 -10.07 21.45 5.00
C CYS A 11 -9.48 22.82 4.70
N ALA A 12 -8.17 22.87 4.44
CA ALA A 12 -7.47 24.09 4.03
C ALA A 12 -7.85 24.57 2.61
N HIS A 13 -8.47 23.70 1.80
CA HIS A 13 -8.78 23.95 0.40
C HIS A 13 -10.27 24.22 0.14
N GLY A 14 -11.12 24.15 1.17
CA GLY A 14 -12.56 24.38 1.03
C GLY A 14 -13.28 23.37 0.14
N ALA A 15 -12.72 22.15 -0.02
CA ALA A 15 -13.27 21.09 -0.87
C ALA A 15 -14.60 20.52 -0.35
N PRO A 16 -14.83 20.31 0.96
CA PRO A 16 -16.13 19.85 1.45
C PRO A 16 -17.18 20.97 1.37
N VAL A 17 -18.17 20.79 0.52
CA VAL A 17 -19.35 21.66 0.38
C VAL A 17 -20.52 20.99 1.10
N ILE A 18 -21.21 21.73 1.97
CA ILE A 18 -22.32 21.22 2.75
C ILE A 18 -23.61 21.87 2.27
N THR A 19 -24.48 21.08 1.68
CA THR A 19 -25.80 21.50 1.18
C THR A 19 -26.85 20.52 1.71
N ASP A 20 -27.95 21.03 2.23
CA ASP A 20 -29.08 20.24 2.74
C ASP A 20 -28.66 19.12 3.71
N HIS A 21 -27.74 19.45 4.62
CA HIS A 21 -27.19 18.53 5.62
C HIS A 21 -26.38 17.35 5.05
N LYS A 22 -25.99 17.38 3.78
CA LYS A 22 -25.10 16.43 3.13
C LYS A 22 -23.78 17.09 2.80
N ALA A 23 -22.68 16.35 2.95
CA ALA A 23 -21.37 16.78 2.47
C ALA A 23 -21.12 16.21 1.08
N LYS A 24 -20.64 17.08 0.18
CA LYS A 24 -20.11 16.68 -1.13
C LYS A 24 -18.69 17.21 -1.22
N ILE A 25 -17.78 16.38 -1.73
CA ILE A 25 -16.42 16.79 -1.97
C ILE A 25 -16.31 17.40 -3.38
N ASP A 26 -15.83 18.63 -3.43
CA ASP A 26 -15.47 19.29 -4.68
C ASP A 26 -14.09 18.78 -5.09
N HIS A 27 -14.05 17.91 -6.09
CA HIS A 27 -12.83 17.24 -6.53
C HIS A 27 -11.85 18.19 -7.22
N ASP A 28 -12.30 19.33 -7.76
CA ASP A 28 -11.43 20.34 -8.35
C ASP A 28 -10.58 21.08 -7.29
N LYS A 29 -11.06 21.08 -6.02
CA LYS A 29 -10.38 21.67 -4.88
C LYS A 29 -9.70 20.64 -3.98
N CYS A 30 -10.10 19.37 -4.09
CA CYS A 30 -9.61 18.32 -3.23
C CYS A 30 -8.20 17.88 -3.62
N VAL A 31 -7.27 17.99 -2.68
CA VAL A 31 -5.87 17.54 -2.86
C VAL A 31 -5.62 16.12 -2.31
N GLY A 32 -6.66 15.39 -1.90
CA GLY A 32 -6.55 14.01 -1.45
C GLY A 32 -5.85 13.80 -0.09
N CYS A 33 -5.75 14.83 0.77
CA CYS A 33 -4.99 14.75 2.03
C CYS A 33 -5.63 13.91 3.15
N GLY A 34 -6.86 13.43 3.00
CA GLY A 34 -7.56 12.56 3.95
C GLY A 34 -8.01 13.18 5.28
N ARG A 35 -7.70 14.45 5.58
CA ARG A 35 -8.05 15.09 6.88
C ARG A 35 -9.53 15.05 7.20
N CYS A 36 -10.40 15.19 6.20
CA CYS A 36 -11.84 15.14 6.36
C CYS A 36 -12.36 13.76 6.74
N LEU A 37 -11.70 12.69 6.27
CA LEU A 37 -11.96 11.30 6.68
C LEU A 37 -11.64 11.14 8.17
N ALA A 38 -10.43 11.51 8.58
CA ALA A 38 -9.94 11.33 9.95
C ALA A 38 -10.77 12.04 11.02
N VAL A 39 -11.39 13.19 10.69
CA VAL A 39 -12.18 13.98 11.67
C VAL A 39 -13.68 13.70 11.64
N CYS A 40 -14.16 12.80 10.78
CA CYS A 40 -15.58 12.52 10.65
C CYS A 40 -16.03 11.50 11.72
N PRO A 41 -16.76 11.92 12.79
CA PRO A 41 -17.18 10.99 13.83
C PRO A 41 -18.34 10.09 13.41
N LYS A 42 -18.74 10.13 12.14
CA LYS A 42 -19.87 9.40 11.55
C LYS A 42 -19.46 8.55 10.36
N ASP A 43 -18.17 8.50 10.05
CA ASP A 43 -17.63 7.81 8.88
C ASP A 43 -18.43 8.08 7.58
N ALA A 44 -18.93 9.34 7.48
CA ALA A 44 -19.81 9.75 6.40
C ALA A 44 -19.04 10.15 5.13
N ILE A 45 -17.73 10.09 5.16
CA ILE A 45 -16.83 10.33 4.02
C ILE A 45 -15.94 9.10 3.92
N SER A 46 -16.01 8.43 2.81
CA SER A 46 -15.15 7.29 2.47
C SER A 46 -14.27 7.63 1.27
N ALA A 47 -13.13 6.97 1.15
CA ALA A 47 -12.41 6.95 -0.10
C ALA A 47 -13.16 6.05 -1.10
N ASP A 48 -13.16 6.44 -2.37
CA ASP A 48 -13.58 5.54 -3.43
C ASP A 48 -12.38 4.67 -3.80
N TYR A 49 -12.42 3.43 -3.34
CA TYR A 49 -11.31 2.49 -3.57
C TYR A 49 -11.40 1.80 -4.94
N ALA A 50 -12.53 1.88 -5.64
CA ALA A 50 -12.73 1.17 -6.90
C ALA A 50 -11.85 1.69 -8.04
N ASP A 51 -11.59 3.01 -8.06
CA ASP A 51 -10.73 3.64 -9.07
C ASP A 51 -9.31 3.95 -8.56
N SER A 52 -8.92 3.48 -7.38
CA SER A 52 -7.86 4.13 -6.61
C SER A 52 -6.61 3.31 -6.33
N VAL A 53 -6.55 2.00 -6.63
CA VAL A 53 -5.39 1.17 -6.25
C VAL A 53 -4.13 1.68 -6.94
N ALA A 54 -4.13 1.79 -8.27
CA ALA A 54 -2.99 2.33 -9.00
C ALA A 54 -2.69 3.80 -8.63
N MET A 55 -3.72 4.63 -8.44
CA MET A 55 -3.55 6.03 -8.05
C MET A 55 -2.94 6.16 -6.65
N LEU A 56 -3.33 5.30 -5.71
CA LEU A 56 -2.72 5.24 -4.38
C LEU A 56 -1.23 4.89 -4.51
N ASN A 57 -0.91 3.88 -5.28
CA ASN A 57 0.46 3.43 -5.52
C ASN A 57 1.33 4.54 -6.14
N TYR A 58 0.80 5.26 -7.13
CA TYR A 58 1.48 6.41 -7.73
C TYR A 58 1.78 7.50 -6.70
N LYS A 59 0.79 7.84 -5.86
CA LYS A 59 0.97 8.83 -4.80
C LYS A 59 1.98 8.38 -3.75
N MET A 60 2.03 7.11 -3.39
CA MET A 60 3.04 6.58 -2.48
C MET A 60 4.45 6.80 -3.04
N ALA A 61 4.69 6.50 -4.32
CA ALA A 61 5.96 6.75 -4.98
C ALA A 61 6.30 8.25 -5.04
N GLU A 62 5.32 9.11 -5.38
CA GLU A 62 5.51 10.56 -5.45
C GLU A 62 5.85 11.19 -4.09
N TYR A 63 5.16 10.76 -3.02
CA TYR A 63 5.48 11.22 -1.67
C TYR A 63 6.85 10.73 -1.21
N SER A 64 7.22 9.50 -1.54
CA SER A 64 8.56 8.96 -1.26
C SER A 64 9.65 9.77 -1.97
N LEU A 65 9.44 10.13 -3.25
CA LEU A 65 10.35 11.00 -3.99
C LEU A 65 10.46 12.37 -3.32
N ALA A 66 9.35 12.97 -2.90
CA ALA A 66 9.36 14.27 -2.23
C ALA A 66 10.17 14.27 -0.91
N VAL A 67 10.23 13.14 -0.23
CA VAL A 67 11.03 12.98 0.98
C VAL A 67 12.51 12.74 0.65
N CYS A 68 12.80 11.90 -0.34
CA CYS A 68 14.16 11.42 -0.64
C CYS A 68 14.95 12.38 -1.53
N GLN A 69 14.30 13.14 -2.43
CA GLN A 69 15.00 13.96 -3.41
C GLN A 69 15.93 15.00 -2.77
N ASN A 70 17.13 15.14 -3.33
CA ASN A 70 18.18 16.08 -2.88
C ASN A 70 18.66 15.85 -1.43
N ARG A 71 18.53 14.63 -0.92
CA ARG A 71 19.00 14.24 0.42
C ARG A 71 19.78 12.94 0.34
N PRO A 72 20.83 12.77 1.14
CA PRO A 72 21.41 11.45 1.33
C PRO A 72 20.42 10.59 2.10
N CYS A 73 20.03 9.46 1.53
CA CYS A 73 19.10 8.50 2.13
C CYS A 73 19.78 7.13 2.24
N PHE A 74 19.46 6.39 3.28
CA PHE A 74 19.81 4.99 3.45
C PHE A 74 18.58 4.27 3.98
N HIS A 75 18.22 3.17 3.35
CA HIS A 75 16.98 2.46 3.60
C HIS A 75 17.28 1.08 4.16
N VAL A 76 16.47 0.65 5.12
CA VAL A 76 16.53 -0.68 5.73
C VAL A 76 15.14 -1.26 5.76
N SER A 77 14.98 -2.50 5.30
CA SER A 77 13.75 -3.26 5.38
C SER A 77 13.95 -4.52 6.21
N LEU A 78 12.99 -4.79 7.08
CA LEU A 78 12.91 -6.04 7.84
C LEU A 78 11.76 -6.87 7.28
N ILE A 79 12.07 -8.04 6.70
CA ILE A 79 11.06 -8.97 6.21
C ILE A 79 10.81 -9.99 7.31
N CYS A 80 9.94 -9.63 8.24
CA CYS A 80 9.53 -10.45 9.36
C CYS A 80 8.04 -10.24 9.65
N ASP A 81 7.40 -11.26 10.17
CA ASP A 81 5.98 -11.26 10.55
C ASP A 81 5.05 -10.72 9.44
N VAL A 82 5.32 -11.13 8.19
CA VAL A 82 4.56 -10.70 7.02
C VAL A 82 3.12 -11.18 7.16
N SER A 83 2.27 -10.30 7.61
CA SER A 83 0.86 -10.59 7.90
C SER A 83 -0.02 -10.45 6.65
N PRO A 84 -1.18 -11.13 6.60
CA PRO A 84 -2.05 -11.06 5.43
C PRO A 84 -2.63 -9.66 5.20
N ASN A 85 -2.96 -8.94 6.27
CA ASN A 85 -3.51 -7.58 6.17
C ASN A 85 -2.45 -6.54 6.56
N CYS A 86 -2.57 -5.35 5.97
CA CYS A 86 -1.80 -4.19 6.37
C CYS A 86 -2.05 -3.87 7.85
N ASP A 87 -1.03 -3.40 8.55
CA ASP A 87 -1.10 -2.98 9.96
C ASP A 87 -2.13 -1.86 10.24
N CYS A 88 -2.63 -1.22 9.19
CA CYS A 88 -3.74 -0.26 9.30
C CYS A 88 -5.11 -0.93 9.51
N HIS A 89 -5.23 -2.24 9.33
CA HIS A 89 -6.44 -3.01 9.60
C HIS A 89 -6.52 -3.42 11.07
N PRO A 90 -7.71 -3.39 11.69
CA PRO A 90 -7.92 -3.83 13.07
C PRO A 90 -7.89 -5.35 13.23
N GLU A 91 -8.10 -6.09 12.14
CA GLU A 91 -8.05 -7.55 12.07
C GLU A 91 -6.81 -8.02 11.35
N ASN A 92 -6.22 -9.09 11.84
CA ASN A 92 -5.10 -9.76 11.19
C ASN A 92 -5.12 -11.26 11.51
N ASP A 93 -4.21 -12.02 10.92
CA ASP A 93 -4.07 -13.46 11.09
C ASP A 93 -2.56 -13.81 11.14
N ILE A 94 -2.26 -15.10 11.23
CA ILE A 94 -0.90 -15.59 11.26
C ILE A 94 -0.10 -15.12 10.04
N PRO A 95 1.23 -14.94 10.18
CA PRO A 95 2.09 -14.58 9.05
C PRO A 95 1.92 -15.52 7.85
N ILE A 96 1.92 -14.95 6.67
CA ILE A 96 1.78 -15.70 5.41
C ILE A 96 3.10 -16.31 4.94
N LEU A 97 4.23 -15.76 5.40
CA LEU A 97 5.59 -16.17 5.08
C LEU A 97 6.41 -16.35 6.35
N PRO A 98 7.47 -17.19 6.32
CA PRO A 98 8.48 -17.19 7.38
C PRO A 98 9.26 -15.88 7.38
N ASN A 99 9.94 -15.58 8.48
CA ASN A 99 10.89 -14.47 8.55
C ASN A 99 12.04 -14.72 7.57
N ILE A 100 12.34 -13.72 6.75
CA ILE A 100 13.38 -13.81 5.71
C ILE A 100 14.67 -13.14 6.20
N GLY A 101 14.57 -11.91 6.70
CA GLY A 101 15.76 -11.22 7.21
C GLY A 101 15.67 -9.70 7.06
N MET A 102 16.85 -9.09 7.00
CA MET A 102 17.00 -7.64 6.87
C MET A 102 17.78 -7.32 5.60
N LEU A 103 17.27 -6.36 4.84
CA LEU A 103 17.91 -5.81 3.65
C LEU A 103 18.23 -4.33 3.86
N ALA A 104 19.23 -3.84 3.15
CA ALA A 104 19.58 -2.44 3.17
C ALA A 104 20.08 -1.97 1.80
N SER A 105 19.74 -0.73 1.43
CA SER A 105 20.17 -0.11 0.18
C SER A 105 20.17 1.41 0.28
N PHE A 106 20.91 2.07 -0.59
CA PHE A 106 20.77 3.51 -0.83
C PHE A 106 19.64 3.84 -1.82
N ASP A 107 19.18 2.84 -2.57
CA ASP A 107 18.05 2.96 -3.50
C ASP A 107 16.80 2.31 -2.90
N PRO A 108 15.73 3.09 -2.60
CA PRO A 108 14.52 2.56 -1.99
C PRO A 108 13.75 1.65 -2.93
N VAL A 109 13.78 1.89 -4.23
CA VAL A 109 13.02 1.12 -5.23
C VAL A 109 13.66 -0.25 -5.43
N ALA A 110 14.99 -0.29 -5.56
CA ALA A 110 15.76 -1.53 -5.63
C ALA A 110 15.57 -2.38 -4.37
N LEU A 111 15.53 -1.73 -3.20
CA LEU A 111 15.27 -2.39 -1.93
C LEU A 111 13.89 -3.04 -1.89
N ASP A 112 12.84 -2.29 -2.26
CA ASP A 112 11.46 -2.79 -2.26
C ASP A 112 11.27 -3.91 -3.29
N GLN A 113 11.87 -3.79 -4.48
CA GLN A 113 11.86 -4.85 -5.48
C GLN A 113 12.51 -6.13 -4.94
N ALA A 114 13.70 -6.02 -4.35
CA ALA A 114 14.40 -7.17 -3.77
C ALA A 114 13.59 -7.83 -2.64
N CYS A 115 12.95 -7.02 -1.78
CA CYS A 115 12.07 -7.53 -0.72
C CYS A 115 10.87 -8.29 -1.30
N ALA A 116 10.22 -7.76 -2.34
CA ALA A 116 9.08 -8.40 -2.98
C ALA A 116 9.47 -9.72 -3.65
N ASP A 117 10.62 -9.75 -4.34
CA ASP A 117 11.12 -10.96 -4.99
C ASP A 117 11.46 -12.05 -3.97
N LEU A 118 12.08 -11.70 -2.85
CA LEU A 118 12.37 -12.64 -1.76
C LEU A 118 11.08 -13.16 -1.10
N CYS A 119 10.08 -12.31 -0.92
CA CYS A 119 8.78 -12.73 -0.44
C CYS A 119 8.12 -13.74 -1.40
N ASN A 120 8.17 -13.47 -2.70
CA ASN A 120 7.60 -14.36 -3.72
C ASN A 120 8.38 -15.67 -3.90
N GLN A 121 9.66 -15.71 -3.52
CA GLN A 121 10.49 -16.93 -3.53
C GLN A 121 10.33 -17.76 -2.24
N ALA A 122 9.87 -17.16 -1.16
CA ALA A 122 9.73 -17.85 0.12
C ALA A 122 8.60 -18.89 0.08
N THR A 123 8.79 -19.98 0.81
CA THR A 123 7.74 -21.00 0.96
C THR A 123 6.62 -20.47 1.86
N PRO A 124 5.37 -20.42 1.40
CA PRO A 124 4.25 -19.95 2.20
C PRO A 124 4.01 -20.80 3.46
N VAL A 125 3.50 -20.18 4.51
CA VAL A 125 3.01 -20.89 5.69
C VAL A 125 1.70 -21.59 5.32
N GLU A 126 1.68 -22.92 5.31
CA GLU A 126 0.55 -23.73 4.81
C GLU A 126 -0.78 -23.41 5.50
N SER A 127 -0.76 -23.14 6.81
CA SER A 127 -1.97 -22.82 7.58
C SER A 127 -2.46 -21.38 7.42
N SER A 128 -1.69 -20.51 6.77
CA SER A 128 -2.03 -19.13 6.51
C SER A 128 -3.11 -18.98 5.44
N VAL A 129 -3.62 -17.75 5.25
CA VAL A 129 -4.54 -17.45 4.15
C VAL A 129 -3.89 -17.68 2.79
N LEU A 130 -2.62 -17.31 2.61
CA LEU A 130 -1.88 -17.56 1.37
C LEU A 130 -1.76 -19.06 1.08
N GLY A 131 -1.33 -19.86 2.08
CA GLY A 131 -1.21 -21.31 1.91
C GLY A 131 -2.53 -21.97 1.54
N LYS A 132 -3.63 -21.56 2.17
CA LYS A 132 -4.98 -22.05 1.85
C LYS A 132 -5.43 -21.64 0.44
N ASN A 133 -5.16 -20.40 0.01
CA ASN A 133 -5.52 -19.92 -1.33
C ASN A 133 -4.74 -20.68 -2.42
N ILE A 134 -3.45 -20.95 -2.21
CA ILE A 134 -2.63 -21.74 -3.13
C ILE A 134 -3.15 -23.19 -3.20
N ALA A 135 -3.46 -23.82 -2.06
CA ALA A 135 -4.01 -25.17 -2.04
C ALA A 135 -5.35 -25.24 -2.78
N HIS A 136 -6.23 -24.25 -2.56
CA HIS A 136 -7.51 -24.15 -3.26
C HIS A 136 -7.32 -24.02 -4.79
N ALA A 137 -6.43 -23.13 -5.23
CA ALA A 137 -6.14 -22.95 -6.66
C ALA A 137 -5.65 -24.26 -7.31
N HIS A 138 -4.78 -25.01 -6.63
CA HIS A 138 -4.30 -26.32 -7.12
C HIS A 138 -5.42 -27.36 -7.21
N GLU A 139 -6.33 -27.42 -6.22
CA GLU A 139 -7.47 -28.36 -6.22
C GLU A 139 -8.45 -28.08 -7.37
N HIS A 140 -8.62 -26.82 -7.73
CA HIS A 140 -9.54 -26.39 -8.78
C HIS A 140 -8.89 -26.20 -10.16
N HIS A 141 -7.60 -26.53 -10.30
CA HIS A 141 -6.82 -26.33 -11.55
C HIS A 141 -6.83 -24.88 -12.05
N GLU A 142 -6.91 -23.93 -11.12
CA GLU A 142 -6.79 -22.51 -11.41
C GLU A 142 -5.32 -22.11 -11.60
N GLU A 143 -5.07 -21.09 -12.40
CA GLU A 143 -3.71 -20.56 -12.56
C GLU A 143 -3.21 -19.96 -11.24
N CYS A 144 -2.08 -20.47 -10.76
CA CYS A 144 -1.35 -19.86 -9.65
C CYS A 144 -0.28 -18.96 -10.27
N ASP A 145 -0.42 -17.65 -10.13
CA ASP A 145 0.49 -16.67 -10.75
C ASP A 145 1.82 -16.50 -10.02
N HIS A 146 2.05 -17.28 -8.95
CA HIS A 146 3.23 -17.21 -8.09
C HIS A 146 3.50 -15.83 -7.46
N ASP A 147 2.55 -14.92 -7.53
CA ASP A 147 2.59 -13.63 -6.82
C ASP A 147 1.88 -13.78 -5.48
N HIS A 148 2.64 -13.92 -4.41
CA HIS A 148 2.11 -14.15 -3.06
C HIS A 148 1.24 -13.00 -2.57
N PHE A 149 1.51 -11.77 -3.01
CA PHE A 149 0.69 -10.61 -2.67
C PHE A 149 -0.67 -10.68 -3.36
N HIS A 150 -0.68 -10.97 -4.66
CA HIS A 150 -1.91 -11.13 -5.44
C HIS A 150 -2.70 -12.37 -5.01
N MET A 151 -2.02 -13.49 -4.72
CA MET A 151 -2.67 -14.69 -4.19
C MET A 151 -3.28 -14.47 -2.79
N THR A 152 -2.77 -13.52 -2.01
CA THR A 152 -3.35 -13.13 -0.72
C THR A 152 -4.51 -12.16 -0.89
N HIS A 153 -4.32 -11.15 -1.75
CA HIS A 153 -5.29 -10.11 -2.08
C HIS A 153 -5.36 -9.91 -3.60
N PRO A 154 -6.36 -10.47 -4.28
CA PRO A 154 -6.47 -10.41 -5.74
C PRO A 154 -6.53 -9.00 -6.35
N ASP A 155 -6.98 -8.01 -5.57
CA ASP A 155 -7.04 -6.61 -6.00
C ASP A 155 -5.70 -5.86 -5.84
N THR A 156 -4.64 -6.55 -5.40
CA THR A 156 -3.32 -5.94 -5.18
C THR A 156 -2.61 -5.66 -6.50
N GLU A 157 -2.08 -4.43 -6.63
CA GLU A 157 -1.33 -3.96 -7.81
C GLU A 157 0.01 -3.35 -7.42
N TRP A 158 0.76 -4.02 -6.54
CA TRP A 158 2.01 -3.49 -5.97
C TRP A 158 3.06 -3.11 -7.03
N LYS A 159 3.11 -3.82 -8.17
CA LYS A 159 4.04 -3.57 -9.27
C LYS A 159 3.89 -2.15 -9.84
N SER A 160 2.67 -1.63 -9.87
CA SER A 160 2.40 -0.28 -10.36
C SER A 160 3.09 0.81 -9.52
N CYS A 161 3.32 0.57 -8.21
CA CYS A 161 4.10 1.46 -7.36
C CYS A 161 5.57 1.49 -7.78
N ILE A 162 6.18 0.32 -7.97
CA ILE A 162 7.58 0.18 -8.40
C ILE A 162 7.80 0.81 -9.78
N GLU A 163 6.95 0.48 -10.76
CA GLU A 163 7.02 1.03 -12.12
C GLU A 163 6.91 2.55 -12.13
N HIS A 164 5.99 3.11 -11.36
CA HIS A 164 5.84 4.55 -11.25
C HIS A 164 7.03 5.21 -10.54
N ALA A 165 7.56 4.58 -9.49
CA ALA A 165 8.74 5.05 -8.77
C ALA A 165 9.98 5.14 -9.68
N VAL A 166 10.21 4.14 -10.53
CA VAL A 166 11.26 4.16 -11.57
C VAL A 166 10.99 5.29 -12.57
N LYS A 167 9.75 5.39 -13.07
CA LYS A 167 9.36 6.39 -14.06
C LYS A 167 9.59 7.82 -13.59
N ILE A 168 9.35 8.12 -12.32
CA ILE A 168 9.54 9.47 -11.75
C ILE A 168 10.96 9.72 -11.24
N GLY A 169 11.87 8.73 -11.35
CA GLY A 169 13.27 8.84 -10.97
C GLY A 169 13.55 8.77 -9.48
N LEU A 170 12.71 8.05 -8.71
CA LEU A 170 12.99 7.78 -7.30
C LEU A 170 14.15 6.80 -7.13
N GLY A 171 14.26 5.80 -8.01
CA GLY A 171 15.29 4.79 -8.01
C GLY A 171 15.20 3.86 -9.21
N THR A 172 15.81 2.69 -9.15
CA THR A 172 15.76 1.63 -10.15
C THR A 172 15.19 0.34 -9.55
N ASN A 173 14.54 -0.48 -10.35
CA ASN A 173 14.09 -1.82 -9.94
C ASN A 173 15.11 -2.93 -10.27
N GLU A 174 16.29 -2.55 -10.77
CA GLU A 174 17.42 -3.48 -10.95
C GLU A 174 18.31 -3.46 -9.71
N TYR A 175 18.75 -4.63 -9.24
CA TYR A 175 19.59 -4.77 -8.06
C TYR A 175 20.52 -5.98 -8.15
N ASP A 176 21.64 -5.90 -7.45
CA ASP A 176 22.49 -7.03 -7.12
C ASP A 176 22.37 -7.31 -5.61
N LEU A 177 22.00 -8.55 -5.24
CA LEU A 177 21.83 -8.94 -3.84
C LEU A 177 23.10 -9.61 -3.32
N GLU A 178 23.75 -8.96 -2.35
CA GLU A 178 24.89 -9.53 -1.63
C GLU A 178 24.42 -10.00 -0.24
N THR A 179 24.77 -11.24 0.12
CA THR A 179 24.50 -11.79 1.45
C THR A 179 25.76 -11.70 2.29
N ILE A 180 25.64 -11.15 3.50
CA ILE A 180 26.73 -10.96 4.46
C ILE A 180 26.51 -11.77 5.73
#